data_896f2d031a9dc48a2bb02c08858f5c7f
#
_entry.id   896f2d031a9dc48a2bb02c08858f5c7f
#
_cell.length_a   1.000
_cell.length_b   1.000
_cell.length_c   1.000
_cell.angle_alpha   90.00
_cell.angle_beta   90.00
_cell.angle_gamma   90.00
#
_symmetry.space_group_name_H-M   'P 1'
#
loop_
_entity.id
_entity.type
_entity.pdbx_description
1 polymer ?
#
loop_
_entity_poly.entity_id
_entity_poly.type
_entity_poly.pdbx_seq_one_letter_code
_entity_poly.pdbx_strand_id
1 'polypeptide(L)'
;DKPLAELSLAETAMIAGLPKAPSAFNPLANSERSLIRRNWILFRMRELGYIDNDIYQNAVQEPVTARRHYTQAEVDAAYVAEMARQYAIERFGDDAYTGGYRIYTTIDSELQPFARQALANGLIEYDLRHGWRGAEQEDIAPSLVEAQEQTTTQGLEEELSESPEIRQTARQAAQRSQTEVEGVDGDVSNWLQVLERTPNYGLLRPAIVVESSGREMQVLTRGGELHTIAWSGLSWARPYLSPRSRGAEPSSASQIAERGDLIRVMETDEGTLRLSQRPDAEGSLVAQDPRTGAILALQGGFDFNASKFNRAVQAQRQSGSIFKPFIYLAALQDGEMNAASVVNDAPVVLDDGSDSLWRPVNSSRDFQGPMRLRPALARSRNLVTIRVLQTMGLDHTIQYLE
;
A
#
# COMPACT_ATOMS: atom_id res chain seq x y z
N ASP A 1 -18.40 -17.15 -0.97
CA ASP A 1 -19.12 -17.65 -2.17
C ASP A 1 -19.84 -18.94 -1.82
N LYS A 2 -21.20 -18.86 -1.73
CA LYS A 2 -22.09 -20.00 -1.54
C LYS A 2 -23.17 -19.99 -2.64
N PRO A 3 -23.58 -21.14 -3.17
CA PRO A 3 -24.76 -21.25 -4.01
C PRO A 3 -26.02 -20.79 -3.22
N LEU A 4 -27.01 -20.25 -3.93
CA LEU A 4 -28.24 -19.76 -3.31
C LEU A 4 -28.94 -20.81 -2.43
N ALA A 5 -28.86 -22.08 -2.83
CA ALA A 5 -29.46 -23.21 -2.11
C ALA A 5 -28.77 -23.55 -0.78
N GLU A 6 -27.57 -23.05 -0.54
CA GLU A 6 -26.77 -23.29 0.66
C GLU A 6 -26.82 -22.13 1.66
N LEU A 7 -27.49 -21.03 1.29
CA LEU A 7 -27.66 -19.87 2.18
C LEU A 7 -28.63 -20.21 3.31
N SER A 8 -28.26 -19.82 4.54
CA SER A 8 -29.21 -19.87 5.66
C SER A 8 -30.31 -18.82 5.51
N LEU A 9 -31.37 -18.95 6.27
CA LEU A 9 -32.45 -17.96 6.29
C LEU A 9 -31.94 -16.57 6.73
N ALA A 10 -31.04 -16.53 7.69
CA ALA A 10 -30.39 -15.30 8.16
C ALA A 10 -29.51 -14.65 7.07
N GLU A 11 -28.73 -15.43 6.34
CA GLU A 11 -27.93 -14.95 5.21
C GLU A 11 -28.82 -14.41 4.08
N THR A 12 -29.91 -15.12 3.77
CA THR A 12 -30.89 -14.70 2.75
C THR A 12 -31.59 -13.39 3.15
N ALA A 13 -32.02 -13.26 4.41
CA ALA A 13 -32.62 -12.04 4.93
C ALA A 13 -31.60 -10.86 4.94
N MET A 14 -30.32 -11.11 5.21
CA MET A 14 -29.26 -10.12 5.12
C MET A 14 -29.13 -9.58 3.70
N ILE A 15 -29.07 -10.47 2.71
CA ILE A 15 -28.97 -10.09 1.28
C ILE A 15 -30.22 -9.33 0.85
N ALA A 16 -31.43 -9.76 1.25
CA ALA A 16 -32.67 -9.08 0.93
C ALA A 16 -32.78 -7.68 1.55
N GLY A 17 -32.01 -7.39 2.58
CA GLY A 17 -31.90 -6.06 3.20
C GLY A 17 -31.11 -5.04 2.40
N LEU A 18 -30.17 -5.49 1.54
CA LEU A 18 -29.24 -4.62 0.83
C LEU A 18 -29.89 -3.65 -0.18
N PRO A 19 -30.89 -4.04 -1.00
CA PRO A 19 -31.45 -3.16 -2.03
C PRO A 19 -32.02 -1.85 -1.51
N LYS A 20 -32.47 -1.78 -0.24
CA LYS A 20 -33.05 -0.56 0.34
C LYS A 20 -31.98 0.57 0.46
N ALA A 21 -30.79 0.23 0.96
CA ALA A 21 -29.66 1.16 1.08
C ALA A 21 -28.35 0.36 1.14
N PRO A 22 -27.75 0.01 -0.02
CA PRO A 22 -26.64 -0.95 -0.09
C PRO A 22 -25.42 -0.56 0.76
N SER A 23 -25.09 0.72 0.82
CA SER A 23 -23.95 1.20 1.62
C SER A 23 -24.25 1.19 3.13
N ALA A 24 -25.48 1.59 3.54
CA ALA A 24 -25.87 1.69 4.93
C ALA A 24 -26.09 0.30 5.59
N PHE A 25 -26.58 -0.68 4.83
CA PHE A 25 -26.84 -2.04 5.29
C PHE A 25 -25.80 -3.07 4.85
N ASN A 26 -24.63 -2.62 4.39
CA ASN A 26 -23.53 -3.50 4.04
C ASN A 26 -22.96 -4.14 5.32
N PRO A 27 -23.03 -5.46 5.50
CA PRO A 27 -22.56 -6.13 6.71
C PRO A 27 -21.05 -6.02 6.96
N LEU A 28 -20.28 -5.74 5.90
CA LEU A 28 -18.83 -5.51 6.00
C LEU A 28 -18.48 -4.08 6.43
N ALA A 29 -19.35 -3.12 6.15
CA ALA A 29 -19.14 -1.71 6.46
C ALA A 29 -19.89 -1.29 7.73
N ASN A 30 -21.09 -1.81 7.95
CA ASN A 30 -22.01 -1.43 9.02
C ASN A 30 -22.71 -2.67 9.57
N SER A 31 -21.96 -3.53 10.28
CA SER A 31 -22.46 -4.83 10.78
C SER A 31 -23.72 -4.68 11.61
N GLU A 32 -23.76 -3.72 12.54
CA GLU A 32 -24.90 -3.47 13.41
C GLU A 32 -26.16 -3.06 12.63
N ARG A 33 -26.07 -2.08 11.74
CA ARG A 33 -27.19 -1.64 10.90
C ARG A 33 -27.70 -2.77 10.01
N SER A 34 -26.79 -3.57 9.49
CA SER A 34 -27.16 -4.74 8.69
C SER A 34 -27.89 -5.80 9.50
N LEU A 35 -27.48 -6.03 10.76
CA LEU A 35 -28.19 -6.94 11.70
C LEU A 35 -29.59 -6.44 12.04
N ILE A 36 -29.75 -5.15 12.35
CA ILE A 36 -31.06 -4.54 12.61
C ILE A 36 -31.96 -4.76 11.40
N ARG A 37 -31.47 -4.47 10.19
CA ARG A 37 -32.25 -4.66 8.96
C ARG A 37 -32.59 -6.12 8.70
N ARG A 38 -31.66 -7.06 8.88
CA ARG A 38 -31.88 -8.49 8.79
C ARG A 38 -33.00 -8.94 9.74
N ASN A 39 -32.89 -8.56 11.01
CA ASN A 39 -33.82 -8.98 12.04
C ASN A 39 -35.23 -8.39 11.82
N TRP A 40 -35.30 -7.15 11.26
CA TRP A 40 -36.57 -6.58 10.83
C TRP A 40 -37.23 -7.41 9.71
N ILE A 41 -36.47 -7.87 8.74
CA ILE A 41 -37.00 -8.72 7.66
C ILE A 41 -37.48 -10.04 8.21
N LEU A 42 -36.71 -10.71 9.07
CA LEU A 42 -37.11 -11.95 9.74
C LEU A 42 -38.38 -11.77 10.57
N PHE A 43 -38.50 -10.68 11.32
CA PHE A 43 -39.72 -10.31 12.06
C PHE A 43 -40.93 -10.19 11.13
N ARG A 44 -40.77 -9.46 9.99
CA ARG A 44 -41.87 -9.32 9.01
C ARG A 44 -42.25 -10.66 8.37
N MET A 45 -41.30 -11.55 8.13
CA MET A 45 -41.57 -12.89 7.61
C MET A 45 -42.40 -13.70 8.61
N ARG A 46 -42.12 -13.59 9.91
CA ARG A 46 -42.91 -14.22 10.97
C ARG A 46 -44.36 -13.62 11.03
N GLU A 47 -44.48 -12.30 11.05
CA GLU A 47 -45.75 -11.60 11.07
C GLU A 47 -46.66 -11.97 9.88
N LEU A 48 -46.07 -12.17 8.71
CA LEU A 48 -46.81 -12.56 7.50
C LEU A 48 -47.00 -14.07 7.36
N GLY A 49 -46.58 -14.86 8.36
CA GLY A 49 -46.76 -16.30 8.39
C GLY A 49 -45.88 -17.11 7.45
N TYR A 50 -44.81 -16.51 6.91
CA TYR A 50 -43.83 -17.23 6.07
C TYR A 50 -42.90 -18.15 6.87
N ILE A 51 -42.66 -17.81 8.14
CA ILE A 51 -41.88 -18.60 9.09
C ILE A 51 -42.59 -18.66 10.44
N ASP A 52 -42.37 -19.72 11.19
CA ASP A 52 -42.87 -19.83 12.57
C ASP A 52 -41.93 -19.13 13.56
N ASN A 53 -42.33 -19.12 14.85
CA ASN A 53 -41.55 -18.43 15.88
C ASN A 53 -40.21 -19.12 16.17
N ASP A 54 -40.14 -20.44 16.09
CA ASP A 54 -38.92 -21.19 16.39
C ASP A 54 -37.86 -20.95 15.30
N ILE A 55 -38.28 -20.95 14.03
CA ILE A 55 -37.40 -20.60 12.89
C ILE A 55 -36.91 -19.15 13.01
N TYR A 56 -37.82 -18.22 13.39
CA TYR A 56 -37.45 -16.81 13.63
C TYR A 56 -36.39 -16.67 14.71
N GLN A 57 -36.58 -17.29 15.88
CA GLN A 57 -35.66 -17.20 17.01
C GLN A 57 -34.29 -17.77 16.66
N ASN A 58 -34.25 -18.89 15.95
CA ASN A 58 -33.00 -19.49 15.50
C ASN A 58 -32.25 -18.56 14.51
N ALA A 59 -32.94 -18.02 13.51
CA ALA A 59 -32.36 -17.16 12.48
C ALA A 59 -31.84 -15.82 13.05
N VAL A 60 -32.51 -15.24 14.03
CA VAL A 60 -32.07 -14.00 14.69
C VAL A 60 -30.79 -14.22 15.50
N GLN A 61 -30.57 -15.43 16.02
CA GLN A 61 -29.35 -15.76 16.79
C GLN A 61 -28.13 -16.11 15.94
N GLU A 62 -28.33 -16.35 14.64
CA GLU A 62 -27.19 -16.66 13.76
C GLU A 62 -26.20 -15.47 13.67
N PRO A 63 -24.89 -15.71 13.78
CA PRO A 63 -23.89 -14.66 13.63
C PRO A 63 -23.82 -14.14 12.19
N VAL A 64 -23.25 -12.96 12.00
CA VAL A 64 -22.93 -12.44 10.66
C VAL A 64 -21.72 -13.17 10.13
N THR A 65 -21.90 -13.92 9.04
CA THR A 65 -20.82 -14.70 8.38
C THR A 65 -20.22 -13.99 7.17
N ALA A 66 -20.70 -12.77 6.88
CA ALA A 66 -20.23 -11.98 5.75
C ALA A 66 -18.74 -11.64 5.88
N ARG A 67 -17.97 -11.99 4.87
CA ARG A 67 -16.54 -11.69 4.77
C ARG A 67 -16.15 -11.37 3.33
N ARG A 68 -15.06 -10.64 3.15
CA ARG A 68 -14.52 -10.44 1.81
C ARG A 68 -13.92 -11.73 1.30
N HIS A 69 -14.35 -12.15 0.11
CA HIS A 69 -13.75 -13.25 -0.62
C HIS A 69 -12.88 -12.67 -1.73
N TYR A 70 -11.58 -12.82 -1.59
CA TYR A 70 -10.63 -12.47 -2.65
C TYR A 70 -10.20 -13.76 -3.33
N THR A 71 -10.12 -13.74 -4.66
CA THR A 71 -9.34 -14.74 -5.38
C THR A 71 -7.91 -14.55 -4.91
N GLN A 72 -7.35 -15.51 -4.19
CA GLN A 72 -5.94 -15.48 -3.83
C GLN A 72 -5.13 -15.65 -5.10
N ALA A 73 -4.39 -14.61 -5.48
CA ALA A 73 -3.38 -14.73 -6.50
C ALA A 73 -2.22 -15.59 -5.96
N GLU A 74 -1.76 -16.54 -6.75
CA GLU A 74 -0.60 -17.37 -6.37
C GLU A 74 0.67 -16.53 -6.23
N VAL A 75 0.77 -15.45 -7.00
CA VAL A 75 1.88 -14.50 -6.99
C VAL A 75 1.33 -13.08 -6.92
N ASP A 76 1.83 -12.29 -5.98
CA ASP A 76 1.52 -10.86 -5.90
C ASP A 76 2.35 -10.07 -6.93
N ALA A 77 1.76 -9.89 -8.11
CA ALA A 77 2.32 -9.14 -9.23
C ALA A 77 1.32 -8.08 -9.76
N ALA A 78 0.66 -7.36 -8.85
CA ALA A 78 -0.46 -6.47 -9.18
C ALA A 78 -0.11 -5.40 -10.23
N TYR A 79 1.10 -4.84 -10.22
CA TYR A 79 1.55 -3.88 -11.25
C TYR A 79 1.65 -4.53 -12.62
N VAL A 80 2.14 -5.77 -12.70
CA VAL A 80 2.23 -6.51 -13.98
C VAL A 80 0.85 -6.91 -14.46
N ALA A 81 -0.02 -7.35 -13.56
CA ALA A 81 -1.41 -7.67 -13.89
C ALA A 81 -2.14 -6.45 -14.47
N GLU A 82 -1.91 -5.25 -13.93
CA GLU A 82 -2.47 -4.01 -14.47
C GLU A 82 -1.89 -3.66 -15.86
N MET A 83 -0.59 -3.85 -16.07
CA MET A 83 0.03 -3.70 -17.39
C MET A 83 -0.61 -4.67 -18.42
N ALA A 84 -0.77 -5.94 -18.03
CA ALA A 84 -1.42 -6.94 -18.86
C ALA A 84 -2.89 -6.59 -19.18
N ARG A 85 -3.62 -6.07 -18.18
CA ARG A 85 -5.00 -5.61 -18.36
C ARG A 85 -5.07 -4.45 -19.36
N GLN A 86 -4.19 -3.44 -19.23
CA GLN A 86 -4.14 -2.30 -20.14
C GLN A 86 -3.82 -2.73 -21.58
N TYR A 87 -2.85 -3.62 -21.74
CA TYR A 87 -2.52 -4.21 -23.05
C TYR A 87 -3.70 -4.96 -23.66
N ALA A 88 -4.44 -5.73 -22.86
CA ALA A 88 -5.63 -6.44 -23.34
C ALA A 88 -6.73 -5.49 -23.82
N ILE A 89 -6.98 -4.41 -23.06
CA ILE A 89 -7.98 -3.39 -23.44
C ILE A 89 -7.56 -2.68 -24.72
N GLU A 90 -6.30 -2.29 -24.85
CA GLU A 90 -5.79 -1.65 -26.06
C GLU A 90 -5.96 -2.53 -27.30
N ARG A 91 -5.74 -3.86 -27.14
CA ARG A 91 -5.78 -4.80 -28.25
C ARG A 91 -7.17 -5.33 -28.57
N PHE A 92 -8.04 -5.53 -27.58
CA PHE A 92 -9.31 -6.22 -27.71
C PHE A 92 -10.53 -5.35 -27.35
N GLY A 93 -10.31 -4.11 -26.87
CA GLY A 93 -11.41 -3.23 -26.44
C GLY A 93 -12.23 -3.87 -25.31
N ASP A 94 -13.54 -3.74 -25.39
CA ASP A 94 -14.48 -4.27 -24.37
C ASP A 94 -14.47 -5.80 -24.26
N ASP A 95 -14.08 -6.51 -25.32
CA ASP A 95 -13.91 -7.96 -25.32
C ASP A 95 -12.84 -8.43 -24.34
N ALA A 96 -11.91 -7.55 -23.93
CA ALA A 96 -10.91 -7.88 -22.92
C ALA A 96 -11.53 -8.42 -21.61
N TYR A 97 -12.75 -8.02 -21.28
CA TYR A 97 -13.45 -8.44 -20.04
C TYR A 97 -14.36 -9.65 -20.23
N THR A 98 -14.79 -9.95 -21.44
CA THR A 98 -15.81 -10.97 -21.71
C THR A 98 -15.31 -12.12 -22.58
N GLY A 99 -14.22 -11.92 -23.32
CA GLY A 99 -13.68 -12.87 -24.28
C GLY A 99 -12.92 -14.06 -23.70
N GLY A 100 -12.74 -14.11 -22.35
CA GLY A 100 -12.07 -15.24 -21.69
C GLY A 100 -10.57 -15.38 -21.99
N TYR A 101 -9.89 -14.29 -22.30
CA TYR A 101 -8.47 -14.30 -22.67
C TYR A 101 -7.56 -14.73 -21.52
N ARG A 102 -6.50 -15.46 -21.87
CA ARG A 102 -5.39 -15.80 -20.98
C ARG A 102 -4.14 -15.09 -21.46
N ILE A 103 -3.52 -14.31 -20.57
CA ILE A 103 -2.31 -13.55 -20.88
C ILE A 103 -1.14 -14.17 -20.12
N TYR A 104 -0.16 -14.68 -20.86
CA TYR A 104 1.06 -15.23 -20.32
C TYR A 104 2.14 -14.16 -20.34
N THR A 105 2.77 -13.93 -19.18
CA THR A 105 3.86 -12.97 -19.02
C THR A 105 5.18 -13.70 -18.81
N THR A 106 6.29 -12.96 -18.85
CA THR A 106 7.63 -13.47 -18.58
C THR A 106 8.02 -13.39 -17.09
N ILE A 107 7.09 -12.98 -16.23
CA ILE A 107 7.33 -12.88 -14.78
C ILE A 107 7.62 -14.25 -14.20
N ASP A 108 8.72 -14.33 -13.47
CA ASP A 108 9.12 -15.49 -12.70
C ASP A 108 8.46 -15.46 -11.33
N SER A 109 7.69 -16.50 -11.01
CA SER A 109 6.94 -16.59 -9.76
C SER A 109 7.82 -16.68 -8.52
N GLU A 110 9.06 -17.15 -8.66
CA GLU A 110 10.02 -17.22 -7.55
C GLU A 110 10.74 -15.87 -7.35
N LEU A 111 11.06 -15.14 -8.43
CA LEU A 111 11.78 -13.86 -8.35
C LEU A 111 10.89 -12.69 -7.95
N GLN A 112 9.62 -12.69 -8.36
CA GLN A 112 8.71 -11.57 -8.08
C GLN A 112 8.54 -11.27 -6.59
N PRO A 113 8.36 -12.24 -5.68
CA PRO A 113 8.30 -11.99 -4.24
C PRO A 113 9.58 -11.34 -3.69
N PHE A 114 10.75 -11.78 -4.16
CA PHE A 114 12.02 -11.17 -3.74
C PHE A 114 12.16 -9.73 -4.19
N ALA A 115 11.76 -9.41 -5.43
CA ALA A 115 11.78 -8.03 -5.92
C ALA A 115 10.87 -7.12 -5.09
N ARG A 116 9.66 -7.58 -4.75
CA ARG A 116 8.73 -6.88 -3.88
C ARG A 116 9.31 -6.67 -2.49
N GLN A 117 9.84 -7.72 -1.88
CA GLN A 117 10.44 -7.69 -0.55
C GLN A 117 11.64 -6.72 -0.51
N ALA A 118 12.54 -6.82 -1.48
CA ALA A 118 13.75 -5.99 -1.55
C ALA A 118 13.40 -4.50 -1.67
N LEU A 119 12.45 -4.15 -2.55
CA LEU A 119 12.00 -2.77 -2.69
C LEU A 119 11.33 -2.26 -1.41
N ALA A 120 10.43 -3.05 -0.83
CA ALA A 120 9.72 -2.67 0.39
C ALA A 120 10.70 -2.45 1.56
N ASN A 121 11.62 -3.38 1.78
CA ASN A 121 12.64 -3.26 2.82
C ASN A 121 13.53 -2.03 2.62
N GLY A 122 14.00 -1.80 1.38
CA GLY A 122 14.83 -0.64 1.08
C GLY A 122 14.13 0.70 1.32
N LEU A 123 12.85 0.80 0.95
CA LEU A 123 12.04 2.00 1.18
C LEU A 123 11.74 2.22 2.66
N ILE A 124 11.38 1.17 3.40
CA ILE A 124 11.16 1.23 4.86
C ILE A 124 12.45 1.64 5.56
N GLU A 125 13.58 1.00 5.26
CA GLU A 125 14.87 1.33 5.86
C GLU A 125 15.28 2.78 5.57
N TYR A 126 15.09 3.25 4.35
CA TYR A 126 15.31 4.65 4.00
C TYR A 126 14.44 5.58 4.84
N ASP A 127 13.16 5.27 4.97
CA ASP A 127 12.17 6.09 5.67
C ASP A 127 12.43 6.17 7.19
N LEU A 128 12.77 5.04 7.83
CA LEU A 128 13.12 5.01 9.25
C LEU A 128 14.30 5.93 9.60
N ARG A 129 15.24 6.14 8.65
CA ARG A 129 16.36 7.06 8.84
C ARG A 129 15.94 8.53 8.88
N HIS A 130 14.73 8.86 8.38
CA HIS A 130 14.22 10.24 8.33
C HIS A 130 13.34 10.60 9.53
N GLY A 131 12.94 9.62 10.34
CA GLY A 131 12.22 9.82 11.59
C GLY A 131 10.74 9.48 11.51
N TRP A 132 10.11 9.51 12.66
CA TRP A 132 8.70 9.17 12.87
C TRP A 132 7.79 10.34 12.56
N ARG A 133 6.72 10.12 11.79
CA ARG A 133 5.76 11.15 11.37
C ARG A 133 4.45 11.15 12.16
N GLY A 134 4.36 10.32 13.20
CA GLY A 134 3.14 10.19 14.00
C GLY A 134 2.25 9.03 13.56
N ALA A 135 1.19 8.82 14.31
CA ALA A 135 0.16 7.84 14.01
C ALA A 135 -0.61 8.18 12.72
N GLU A 136 -1.19 7.18 12.05
CA GLU A 136 -2.04 7.42 10.87
C GLU A 136 -3.39 8.04 11.26
N GLN A 137 -3.90 7.67 12.41
CA GLN A 137 -5.06 8.26 13.07
C GLN A 137 -4.79 8.29 14.58
N GLU A 138 -5.23 9.34 15.24
CA GLU A 138 -5.04 9.55 16.67
C GLU A 138 -6.36 9.38 17.42
N ASP A 139 -6.29 8.98 18.68
CA ASP A 139 -7.40 8.97 19.63
C ASP A 139 -8.69 8.27 19.12
N ILE A 140 -8.55 7.08 18.55
CA ILE A 140 -9.70 6.30 18.11
C ILE A 140 -10.42 5.74 19.33
N ALA A 141 -11.70 6.09 19.47
CA ALA A 141 -12.55 5.57 20.55
C ALA A 141 -12.60 4.03 20.52
N PRO A 142 -12.42 3.34 21.66
CA PRO A 142 -12.37 1.88 21.70
C PRO A 142 -13.71 1.22 21.40
N SER A 143 -14.81 1.77 21.87
CA SER A 143 -16.14 1.20 21.71
C SER A 143 -16.94 1.81 20.57
N LEU A 144 -17.80 1.01 19.94
CA LEU A 144 -18.72 1.50 18.91
C LEU A 144 -19.77 2.47 19.47
N VAL A 145 -20.13 2.35 20.73
CA VAL A 145 -21.09 3.24 21.40
C VAL A 145 -20.52 4.64 21.50
N GLU A 146 -19.25 4.78 21.93
CA GLU A 146 -18.56 6.07 22.03
C GLU A 146 -18.33 6.70 20.66
N ALA A 147 -18.02 5.88 19.63
CA ALA A 147 -17.85 6.36 18.26
C ALA A 147 -19.18 6.84 17.62
N GLN A 148 -20.32 6.30 18.05
CA GLN A 148 -21.64 6.65 17.51
C GLN A 148 -22.25 7.91 18.15
N GLU A 149 -21.90 8.25 19.37
CA GLU A 149 -22.31 9.52 20.00
C GLU A 149 -21.81 10.74 19.20
N GLN A 150 -20.78 10.54 18.40
CA GLN A 150 -20.23 11.58 17.51
C GLN A 150 -20.90 11.67 16.13
N THR A 151 -21.76 10.71 15.76
CA THR A 151 -22.38 10.66 14.42
C THR A 151 -23.90 10.50 14.55
N THR A 152 -24.64 11.59 14.47
CA THR A 152 -26.09 11.68 14.62
C THR A 152 -26.84 10.72 13.68
N THR A 153 -27.57 9.77 14.25
CA THR A 153 -28.39 8.73 13.60
C THR A 153 -29.83 9.17 13.34
N GLN A 154 -30.11 10.36 12.84
CA GLN A 154 -31.45 10.92 12.70
C GLN A 154 -32.38 10.21 11.70
N GLY A 155 -31.94 9.25 10.90
CA GLY A 155 -32.79 8.60 9.87
C GLY A 155 -33.26 7.17 10.16
N LEU A 156 -32.73 6.52 11.21
CA LEU A 156 -33.05 5.14 11.55
C LEU A 156 -33.99 5.00 12.75
N GLU A 157 -34.08 6.03 13.56
CA GLU A 157 -34.95 6.01 14.76
C GLU A 157 -36.44 5.96 14.44
N GLU A 158 -36.87 6.51 13.32
CA GLU A 158 -38.30 6.47 12.91
C GLU A 158 -38.75 5.05 12.51
N GLU A 159 -37.92 4.26 11.82
CA GLU A 159 -38.25 2.88 11.44
C GLU A 159 -38.13 1.88 12.61
N LEU A 160 -37.20 2.14 13.54
CA LEU A 160 -37.00 1.33 14.75
C LEU A 160 -38.06 1.61 15.84
N SER A 161 -38.83 2.70 15.70
CA SER A 161 -39.82 3.09 16.69
C SER A 161 -41.08 2.19 16.75
N GLU A 162 -41.29 1.39 15.70
CA GLU A 162 -42.55 0.65 15.53
C GLU A 162 -42.69 -0.66 16.35
N SER A 163 -41.58 -1.23 16.89
CA SER A 163 -41.69 -2.47 17.70
C SER A 163 -40.71 -2.52 18.87
N PRO A 164 -41.20 -2.69 20.10
CA PRO A 164 -40.35 -2.90 21.28
C PRO A 164 -39.41 -4.12 21.18
N GLU A 165 -39.85 -5.18 20.48
CA GLU A 165 -39.07 -6.41 20.30
C GLU A 165 -37.83 -6.17 19.39
N ILE A 166 -37.98 -5.33 18.35
CA ILE A 166 -36.86 -4.99 17.47
C ILE A 166 -35.82 -4.14 18.22
N ARG A 167 -36.27 -3.22 19.07
CA ARG A 167 -35.36 -2.46 19.94
C ARG A 167 -34.62 -3.35 20.94
N GLN A 168 -35.31 -4.35 21.49
CA GLN A 168 -34.72 -5.29 22.44
C GLN A 168 -33.72 -6.21 21.74
N THR A 169 -34.01 -6.72 20.55
CA THR A 169 -33.08 -7.55 19.75
C THR A 169 -31.90 -6.73 19.22
N ALA A 170 -32.11 -5.47 18.86
CA ALA A 170 -31.01 -4.56 18.48
C ALA A 170 -30.09 -4.28 19.67
N ARG A 171 -30.63 -4.01 20.87
CA ARG A 171 -29.84 -3.83 22.10
C ARG A 171 -29.12 -5.11 22.51
N GLN A 172 -29.75 -6.27 22.38
CA GLN A 172 -29.08 -7.56 22.64
C GLN A 172 -27.99 -7.87 21.60
N ALA A 173 -28.19 -7.50 20.34
CA ALA A 173 -27.18 -7.63 19.31
C ALA A 173 -25.99 -6.69 19.58
N ALA A 174 -26.24 -5.43 19.98
CA ALA A 174 -25.21 -4.48 20.38
C ALA A 174 -24.46 -4.95 21.64
N GLN A 175 -25.15 -5.50 22.64
CA GLN A 175 -24.52 -6.08 23.83
C GLN A 175 -23.71 -7.34 23.53
N ARG A 176 -24.10 -8.14 22.53
CA ARG A 176 -23.32 -9.31 22.05
C ARG A 176 -22.15 -8.91 21.15
N SER A 177 -22.14 -7.68 20.61
CA SER A 177 -21.06 -7.13 19.81
C SER A 177 -19.94 -6.54 20.67
N GLN A 178 -20.13 -6.47 22.00
CA GLN A 178 -19.04 -6.12 22.91
C GLN A 178 -17.98 -7.21 22.80
N THR A 179 -16.85 -6.85 22.24
CA THR A 179 -15.73 -7.78 22.08
C THR A 179 -14.71 -7.43 23.13
N GLU A 180 -14.60 -8.30 24.14
CA GLU A 180 -13.52 -8.26 25.11
C GLU A 180 -12.34 -9.03 24.56
N VAL A 181 -11.17 -8.43 24.65
CA VAL A 181 -9.89 -9.09 24.31
C VAL A 181 -9.12 -9.30 25.60
N GLU A 182 -8.63 -10.51 25.83
CA GLU A 182 -7.87 -10.86 27.02
C GLU A 182 -6.67 -9.91 27.16
N GLY A 183 -6.57 -9.25 28.30
CA GLY A 183 -5.51 -8.27 28.60
C GLY A 183 -5.81 -6.83 28.16
N VAL A 184 -7.01 -6.54 27.64
CA VAL A 184 -7.43 -5.17 27.33
C VAL A 184 -8.71 -4.83 28.09
N ASP A 185 -8.67 -3.77 28.87
CA ASP A 185 -9.82 -3.32 29.65
C ASP A 185 -10.88 -2.67 28.76
N GLY A 186 -12.10 -3.16 28.87
CA GLY A 186 -13.29 -2.60 28.24
C GLY A 186 -13.60 -3.15 26.84
N ASP A 187 -14.61 -2.56 26.21
CA ASP A 187 -15.07 -2.92 24.87
C ASP A 187 -14.14 -2.33 23.80
N VAL A 188 -13.57 -3.19 22.97
CA VAL A 188 -12.65 -2.83 21.86
C VAL A 188 -13.26 -3.07 20.48
N SER A 189 -14.57 -3.21 20.41
CA SER A 189 -15.31 -3.53 19.18
C SER A 189 -15.02 -2.54 18.03
N ASN A 190 -14.90 -1.24 18.32
CA ASN A 190 -14.58 -0.25 17.31
C ASN A 190 -13.14 -0.39 16.82
N TRP A 191 -12.17 -0.65 17.69
CA TRP A 191 -10.78 -0.86 17.30
C TRP A 191 -10.63 -2.05 16.35
N LEU A 192 -11.29 -3.17 16.67
CA LEU A 192 -11.28 -4.34 15.78
C LEU A 192 -11.93 -4.03 14.43
N GLN A 193 -13.01 -3.26 14.41
CA GLN A 193 -13.66 -2.86 13.17
C GLN A 193 -12.77 -1.93 12.34
N VAL A 194 -12.06 -0.99 12.96
CA VAL A 194 -11.07 -0.12 12.29
C VAL A 194 -9.94 -0.95 11.71
N LEU A 195 -9.39 -1.88 12.48
CA LEU A 195 -8.32 -2.77 12.03
C LEU A 195 -8.74 -3.64 10.85
N GLU A 196 -9.97 -4.18 10.85
CA GLU A 196 -10.49 -4.97 9.73
C GLU A 196 -10.65 -4.15 8.44
N ARG A 197 -11.02 -2.88 8.56
CA ARG A 197 -11.19 -1.97 7.41
C ARG A 197 -9.88 -1.39 6.90
N THR A 198 -8.87 -1.30 7.74
CA THR A 198 -7.57 -0.70 7.40
C THR A 198 -6.74 -1.69 6.60
N PRO A 199 -6.34 -1.37 5.36
CA PRO A 199 -5.60 -2.31 4.52
C PRO A 199 -4.18 -2.54 5.05
N ASN A 200 -3.62 -3.71 4.78
CA ASN A 200 -2.18 -3.93 4.86
C ASN A 200 -1.50 -3.22 3.67
N TYR A 201 -0.27 -2.75 3.87
CA TYR A 201 0.57 -2.22 2.81
C TYR A 201 1.89 -3.00 2.78
N GLY A 202 2.00 -3.94 1.84
CA GLY A 202 3.16 -4.82 1.76
C GLY A 202 3.38 -5.59 3.06
N LEU A 203 4.48 -5.30 3.74
CA LEU A 203 4.86 -5.90 5.02
C LEU A 203 4.23 -5.20 6.24
N LEU A 204 3.62 -4.03 6.03
CA LEU A 204 3.07 -3.22 7.11
C LEU A 204 1.64 -3.66 7.43
N ARG A 205 1.42 -4.00 8.70
CA ARG A 205 0.11 -4.34 9.25
C ARG A 205 -0.41 -3.19 10.11
N PRO A 206 -1.71 -2.88 10.10
CA PRO A 206 -2.29 -1.92 11.04
C PRO A 206 -2.30 -2.52 12.45
N ALA A 207 -2.08 -1.66 13.42
CA ALA A 207 -2.24 -1.98 14.84
C ALA A 207 -2.73 -0.75 15.59
N ILE A 208 -3.51 -0.95 16.66
CA ILE A 208 -3.96 0.14 17.53
C ILE A 208 -3.24 0.01 18.87
N VAL A 209 -2.74 1.12 19.37
CA VAL A 209 -2.05 1.20 20.66
C VAL A 209 -3.05 1.01 21.79
N VAL A 210 -2.83 0.00 22.62
CA VAL A 210 -3.64 -0.30 23.80
C VAL A 210 -3.05 0.38 25.02
N GLU A 211 -1.75 0.27 25.19
CA GLU A 211 -1.00 0.90 26.27
C GLU A 211 0.39 1.30 25.79
N SER A 212 0.83 2.45 26.25
CA SER A 212 2.16 2.98 25.94
C SER A 212 2.80 3.49 27.23
N SER A 213 3.69 2.70 27.79
CA SER A 213 4.31 2.99 29.08
C SER A 213 5.79 2.61 29.11
N GLY A 214 6.58 3.39 29.84
CA GLY A 214 8.01 3.11 30.00
C GLY A 214 8.71 2.95 28.64
N ARG A 215 9.27 1.77 28.39
CA ARG A 215 10.01 1.42 27.19
C ARG A 215 9.35 0.27 26.39
N GLU A 216 8.04 0.16 26.48
CA GLU A 216 7.28 -0.84 25.72
C GLU A 216 5.93 -0.27 25.31
N MET A 217 5.34 -0.86 24.30
CA MET A 217 4.06 -0.49 23.77
C MET A 217 3.24 -1.76 23.50
N GLN A 218 2.05 -1.83 24.07
CA GLN A 218 1.11 -2.89 23.79
C GLN A 218 0.20 -2.47 22.64
N VAL A 219 0.03 -3.34 21.67
CA VAL A 219 -0.75 -3.06 20.46
C VAL A 219 -1.70 -4.20 20.16
N LEU A 220 -2.90 -3.84 19.73
CA LEU A 220 -3.92 -4.76 19.25
C LEU A 220 -3.79 -4.88 17.72
N THR A 221 -3.72 -6.10 17.21
CA THR A 221 -3.67 -6.38 15.78
C THR A 221 -5.02 -6.91 15.27
N ARG A 222 -5.14 -7.02 13.96
CA ARG A 222 -6.29 -7.63 13.31
C ARG A 222 -6.45 -9.07 13.81
N GLY A 223 -7.67 -9.46 14.16
CA GLY A 223 -7.96 -10.78 14.76
C GLY A 223 -8.01 -10.75 16.28
N GLY A 224 -7.72 -9.62 16.93
CA GLY A 224 -7.84 -9.48 18.38
C GLY A 224 -6.61 -9.99 19.16
N GLU A 225 -5.47 -10.12 18.50
CA GLU A 225 -4.23 -10.53 19.16
C GLU A 225 -3.51 -9.33 19.77
N LEU A 226 -3.12 -9.45 21.05
CA LEU A 226 -2.36 -8.45 21.78
C LEU A 226 -0.86 -8.78 21.69
N HIS A 227 -0.07 -7.80 21.27
CA HIS A 227 1.38 -7.92 21.15
C HIS A 227 2.09 -6.81 21.89
N THR A 228 3.29 -7.09 22.38
CA THR A 228 4.16 -6.10 23.00
C THR A 228 5.34 -5.77 22.08
N ILE A 229 5.51 -4.49 21.78
CA ILE A 229 6.67 -3.97 21.07
C ILE A 229 7.69 -3.50 22.10
N ALA A 230 8.84 -4.15 22.12
CA ALA A 230 9.95 -3.79 23.00
C ALA A 230 10.65 -2.49 22.52
N TRP A 231 11.44 -1.87 23.41
CA TRP A 231 12.17 -0.64 23.11
C TRP A 231 13.05 -0.71 21.85
N SER A 232 13.65 -1.86 21.58
CA SER A 232 14.43 -2.08 20.34
C SER A 232 13.62 -1.85 19.07
N GLY A 233 12.32 -2.13 19.13
CA GLY A 233 11.38 -1.88 18.02
C GLY A 233 10.81 -0.45 17.97
N LEU A 234 11.04 0.36 19.01
CA LEU A 234 10.48 1.72 19.17
C LEU A 234 11.53 2.83 19.10
N SER A 235 12.75 2.59 19.59
CA SER A 235 13.78 3.60 19.83
C SER A 235 14.22 4.41 18.61
N TRP A 236 13.99 3.90 17.41
CA TRP A 236 14.26 4.60 16.16
C TRP A 236 13.35 5.82 15.94
N ALA A 237 12.17 5.88 16.58
CA ALA A 237 11.07 6.78 16.30
C ALA A 237 11.31 8.22 16.77
N ARG A 238 12.45 8.79 16.41
CA ARG A 238 12.74 10.22 16.59
C ARG A 238 11.78 11.03 15.72
N PRO A 239 11.16 12.11 16.22
CA PRO A 239 10.24 12.92 15.42
C PRO A 239 10.86 13.42 14.11
N TYR A 240 10.16 13.25 13.00
CA TYR A 240 10.52 13.86 11.73
C TYR A 240 10.37 15.38 11.82
N LEU A 241 11.39 16.14 11.46
CA LEU A 241 11.34 17.61 11.38
C LEU A 241 11.49 18.10 9.95
N SER A 242 12.38 17.51 9.18
CA SER A 242 12.60 17.83 7.76
C SER A 242 13.37 16.69 7.07
N PRO A 243 13.50 16.70 5.74
CA PRO A 243 14.30 15.69 5.02
C PRO A 243 15.77 15.57 5.50
N ARG A 244 16.27 16.55 6.26
CA ARG A 244 17.67 16.59 6.72
C ARG A 244 17.81 16.63 8.24
N SER A 245 16.71 16.62 9.00
CA SER A 245 16.76 16.72 10.45
C SER A 245 15.64 15.94 11.14
N ARG A 246 16.00 15.37 12.30
CA ARG A 246 15.09 14.66 13.21
C ARG A 246 15.12 15.31 14.58
N GLY A 247 14.05 15.15 15.34
CA GLY A 247 13.96 15.59 16.73
C GLY A 247 14.87 14.80 17.69
N ALA A 248 14.74 15.07 18.97
CA ALA A 248 15.44 14.34 20.03
C ALA A 248 15.02 12.85 20.03
N GLU A 249 15.87 12.01 20.60
CA GLU A 249 15.51 10.61 20.83
C GLU A 249 14.38 10.51 21.85
N PRO A 250 13.34 9.71 21.58
CA PRO A 250 12.31 9.47 22.56
C PRO A 250 12.90 8.74 23.77
N SER A 251 12.44 9.08 24.96
CA SER A 251 12.86 8.42 26.20
C SER A 251 11.85 7.41 26.73
N SER A 252 10.60 7.50 26.24
CA SER A 252 9.50 6.60 26.58
C SER A 252 8.63 6.31 25.37
N ALA A 253 7.89 5.21 25.42
CA ALA A 253 6.96 4.82 24.39
C ALA A 253 5.80 5.82 24.24
N SER A 254 5.36 6.46 25.32
CA SER A 254 4.30 7.49 25.33
C SER A 254 4.68 8.78 24.60
N GLN A 255 5.95 9.01 24.30
CA GLN A 255 6.39 10.11 23.43
C GLN A 255 6.25 9.77 21.92
N ILE A 256 5.94 8.53 21.60
CA ILE A 256 5.88 8.03 20.23
C ILE A 256 4.44 7.91 19.77
N ALA A 257 3.61 7.24 20.57
CA ALA A 257 2.19 7.07 20.30
C ALA A 257 1.44 6.81 21.60
N GLU A 258 0.16 7.15 21.64
CA GLU A 258 -0.72 7.05 22.80
C GLU A 258 -1.83 6.01 22.58
N ARG A 259 -2.57 5.70 23.66
CA ARG A 259 -3.73 4.77 23.57
C ARG A 259 -4.75 5.27 22.55
N GLY A 260 -5.22 4.37 21.67
CA GLY A 260 -6.17 4.67 20.63
C GLY A 260 -5.53 5.06 19.28
N ASP A 261 -4.22 5.23 19.24
CA ASP A 261 -3.51 5.58 18.01
C ASP A 261 -3.42 4.39 17.05
N LEU A 262 -3.77 4.62 15.78
CA LEU A 262 -3.55 3.68 14.69
C LEU A 262 -2.14 3.86 14.13
N ILE A 263 -1.35 2.83 14.26
CA ILE A 263 0.04 2.79 13.81
C ILE A 263 0.27 1.64 12.82
N ARG A 264 1.44 1.60 12.21
CA ARG A 264 1.91 0.45 11.43
C ARG A 264 2.97 -0.32 12.18
N VAL A 265 2.83 -1.63 12.09
CA VAL A 265 3.82 -2.57 12.62
C VAL A 265 4.28 -3.51 11.52
N MET A 266 5.49 -4.02 11.66
CA MET A 266 5.99 -5.10 10.82
C MET A 266 6.64 -6.17 11.67
N GLU A 267 6.55 -7.40 11.19
CA GLU A 267 7.19 -8.55 11.81
C GLU A 267 8.69 -8.57 11.48
N THR A 268 9.49 -8.83 12.47
CA THR A 268 10.95 -9.03 12.32
C THR A 268 11.25 -10.49 11.97
N ASP A 269 12.47 -10.77 11.54
CA ASP A 269 12.93 -12.14 11.25
C ASP A 269 12.87 -13.06 12.50
N GLU A 270 12.82 -12.48 13.70
CA GLU A 270 12.69 -13.18 14.98
C GLU A 270 11.22 -13.45 15.37
N GLY A 271 10.26 -13.05 14.56
CA GLY A 271 8.83 -13.20 14.83
C GLY A 271 8.26 -12.19 15.82
N THR A 272 9.01 -11.14 16.18
CA THR A 272 8.54 -10.04 17.02
C THR A 272 8.02 -8.89 16.17
N LEU A 273 7.18 -8.03 16.77
CA LEU A 273 6.71 -6.82 16.08
C LEU A 273 7.63 -5.63 16.36
N ARG A 274 7.83 -4.80 15.37
CA ARG A 274 8.43 -3.47 15.49
C ARG A 274 7.52 -2.39 14.92
N LEU A 275 7.57 -1.20 15.50
CA LEU A 275 6.93 0.00 14.95
C LEU A 275 7.51 0.30 13.57
N SER A 276 6.64 0.65 12.65
CA SER A 276 7.00 1.09 11.31
C SER A 276 6.03 2.17 10.85
N GLN A 277 6.22 2.69 9.65
CA GLN A 277 5.31 3.64 9.01
C GLN A 277 5.36 3.44 7.50
N ARG A 278 4.31 3.88 6.79
CA ARG A 278 4.31 3.86 5.33
C ARG A 278 5.38 4.82 4.82
N PRO A 279 6.31 4.37 3.96
CA PRO A 279 7.33 5.26 3.41
C PRO A 279 6.71 6.41 2.60
N ASP A 280 7.26 7.62 2.75
CA ASP A 280 6.96 8.75 1.85
C ASP A 280 7.74 8.62 0.54
N ALA A 281 8.94 8.08 0.64
CA ALA A 281 9.73 7.79 -0.55
C ALA A 281 9.13 6.62 -1.32
N GLU A 282 9.17 6.74 -2.63
CA GLU A 282 8.70 5.72 -3.55
C GLU A 282 9.81 5.32 -4.51
N GLY A 283 9.74 4.10 -4.99
CA GLY A 283 10.72 3.55 -5.93
C GLY A 283 10.11 2.47 -6.80
N SER A 284 10.89 1.95 -7.72
CA SER A 284 10.54 0.78 -8.52
C SER A 284 11.74 -0.14 -8.65
N LEU A 285 11.48 -1.41 -8.92
CA LEU A 285 12.49 -2.42 -9.21
C LEU A 285 12.08 -3.21 -10.45
N VAL A 286 13.01 -3.38 -11.38
CA VAL A 286 12.82 -4.22 -12.56
C VAL A 286 14.02 -5.16 -12.67
N ALA A 287 13.75 -6.45 -12.82
CA ALA A 287 14.76 -7.46 -13.13
C ALA A 287 14.48 -8.03 -14.52
N GLN A 288 15.53 -8.07 -15.36
CA GLN A 288 15.45 -8.52 -16.75
C GLN A 288 16.49 -9.61 -17.05
N ASP A 289 16.16 -10.53 -17.92
CA ASP A 289 17.14 -11.42 -18.53
C ASP A 289 18.01 -10.60 -19.51
N PRO A 290 19.33 -10.52 -19.29
CA PRO A 290 20.20 -9.67 -20.11
C PRO A 290 20.36 -10.17 -21.56
N ARG A 291 19.98 -11.41 -21.86
CA ARG A 291 20.09 -12.00 -23.19
C ARG A 291 18.86 -11.78 -24.05
N THR A 292 17.69 -11.80 -23.42
CA THR A 292 16.40 -11.74 -24.11
C THR A 292 15.66 -10.42 -23.90
N GLY A 293 16.03 -9.65 -22.85
CA GLY A 293 15.29 -8.46 -22.44
C GLY A 293 13.97 -8.76 -21.71
N ALA A 294 13.64 -10.04 -21.50
CA ALA A 294 12.41 -10.43 -20.82
C ALA A 294 12.38 -9.91 -19.38
N ILE A 295 11.27 -9.31 -18.98
CA ILE A 295 11.06 -8.85 -17.59
C ILE A 295 10.74 -10.06 -16.74
N LEU A 296 11.62 -10.40 -15.79
CA LEU A 296 11.48 -11.52 -14.87
C LEU A 296 10.78 -11.14 -13.57
N ALA A 297 10.98 -9.89 -13.10
CA ALA A 297 10.25 -9.34 -11.97
C ALA A 297 10.08 -7.83 -12.14
N LEU A 298 8.93 -7.30 -11.70
CA LEU A 298 8.64 -5.89 -11.76
C LEU A 298 7.79 -5.47 -10.54
N GLN A 299 8.30 -4.50 -9.80
CA GLN A 299 7.58 -3.83 -8.72
C GLN A 299 7.57 -2.33 -9.00
N GLY A 300 6.38 -1.76 -9.23
CA GLY A 300 6.22 -0.36 -9.68
C GLY A 300 6.06 0.66 -8.55
N GLY A 301 6.03 0.24 -7.29
CA GLY A 301 5.87 1.07 -6.11
C GLY A 301 5.96 0.26 -4.83
N PHE A 302 5.86 0.92 -3.67
CA PHE A 302 5.87 0.27 -2.38
C PHE A 302 4.76 -0.78 -2.25
N ASP A 303 3.52 -0.39 -2.56
CA ASP A 303 2.34 -1.27 -2.54
C ASP A 303 1.30 -0.77 -3.55
N PHE A 304 0.68 -1.69 -4.30
CA PHE A 304 -0.30 -1.37 -5.34
C PHE A 304 -1.60 -0.78 -4.78
N ASN A 305 -2.00 -1.19 -3.57
CA ASN A 305 -3.19 -0.63 -2.91
C ASN A 305 -2.94 0.79 -2.41
N ALA A 306 -1.69 1.09 -2.03
CA ALA A 306 -1.28 2.43 -1.62
C ALA A 306 -1.15 3.38 -2.83
N SER A 307 -0.60 2.90 -3.96
CA SER A 307 -0.42 3.68 -5.17
C SER A 307 -0.43 2.79 -6.41
N LYS A 308 -1.38 3.01 -7.30
CA LYS A 308 -1.49 2.31 -8.59
C LYS A 308 -0.51 2.82 -9.65
N PHE A 309 0.16 3.94 -9.38
CA PHE A 309 1.13 4.53 -10.30
C PHE A 309 2.37 3.65 -10.42
N ASN A 310 2.57 3.08 -11.60
CA ASN A 310 3.70 2.20 -11.89
C ASN A 310 4.94 3.02 -12.27
N ARG A 311 5.82 3.23 -11.30
CA ARG A 311 7.03 4.06 -11.47
C ARG A 311 8.06 3.46 -12.41
N ALA A 312 7.96 2.15 -12.68
CA ALA A 312 8.86 1.51 -13.63
C ALA A 312 8.60 1.93 -15.08
N VAL A 313 7.33 2.23 -15.43
CA VAL A 313 6.92 2.51 -16.81
C VAL A 313 6.22 3.85 -17.00
N GLN A 314 5.72 4.48 -15.92
CA GLN A 314 4.96 5.74 -16.02
C GLN A 314 5.73 6.95 -15.49
N ALA A 315 6.76 6.74 -14.66
CA ALA A 315 7.53 7.85 -14.10
C ALA A 315 8.42 8.49 -15.17
N GLN A 316 8.26 9.80 -15.33
CA GLN A 316 9.13 10.61 -16.17
C GLN A 316 10.17 11.31 -15.28
N ARG A 317 11.31 10.64 -15.07
CA ARG A 317 12.40 11.12 -14.24
C ARG A 317 13.67 11.30 -15.07
N GLN A 318 14.48 12.29 -14.72
CA GLN A 318 15.80 12.46 -15.32
C GLN A 318 16.64 11.20 -15.03
N SER A 319 17.10 10.53 -16.09
CA SER A 319 17.87 9.30 -16.00
C SER A 319 19.26 9.49 -15.38
N GLY A 320 19.78 10.72 -15.41
CA GLY A 320 21.11 11.03 -14.89
C GLY A 320 22.21 10.26 -15.61
N SER A 321 23.27 9.88 -14.88
CA SER A 321 24.45 9.21 -15.46
C SER A 321 24.19 7.80 -15.98
N ILE A 322 23.03 7.20 -15.69
CA ILE A 322 22.65 5.91 -16.29
C ILE A 322 22.47 6.03 -17.80
N PHE A 323 22.21 7.22 -18.31
CA PHE A 323 22.07 7.47 -19.73
C PHE A 323 23.40 7.48 -20.51
N LYS A 324 24.54 7.68 -19.83
CA LYS A 324 25.88 7.76 -20.48
C LYS A 324 26.24 6.55 -21.34
N PRO A 325 26.02 5.28 -20.90
CA PRO A 325 26.29 4.12 -21.75
C PRO A 325 25.66 4.21 -23.15
N PHE A 326 24.45 4.75 -23.26
CA PHE A 326 23.74 4.89 -24.53
C PHE A 326 24.41 5.93 -25.44
N ILE A 327 24.85 7.07 -24.90
CA ILE A 327 25.61 8.08 -25.64
C ILE A 327 26.94 7.49 -26.14
N TYR A 328 27.64 6.73 -25.28
CA TYR A 328 28.89 6.08 -25.66
C TYR A 328 28.65 4.97 -26.68
N LEU A 329 27.56 4.23 -26.59
CA LEU A 329 27.19 3.19 -27.57
C LEU A 329 26.96 3.80 -28.94
N ALA A 330 26.22 4.91 -29.07
CA ALA A 330 26.05 5.64 -30.30
C ALA A 330 27.43 6.02 -30.91
N ALA A 331 28.32 6.61 -30.11
CA ALA A 331 29.65 7.03 -30.56
C ALA A 331 30.53 5.87 -31.01
N LEU A 332 30.41 4.69 -30.40
CA LEU A 332 31.19 3.51 -30.78
C LEU A 332 30.65 2.85 -32.04
N GLN A 333 29.36 2.85 -32.27
CA GLN A 333 28.69 2.19 -33.41
C GLN A 333 28.93 2.95 -34.72
N ASP A 334 28.96 4.26 -34.67
CA ASP A 334 29.30 5.10 -35.84
C ASP A 334 30.74 4.91 -36.35
N GLY A 335 31.62 4.35 -35.51
CA GLY A 335 33.02 4.15 -35.84
C GLY A 335 33.88 5.44 -35.76
N GLU A 336 33.28 6.59 -35.45
CA GLU A 336 34.06 7.83 -35.26
C GLU A 336 34.91 7.77 -34.00
N MET A 337 34.48 7.00 -33.00
CA MET A 337 35.18 6.78 -31.76
C MET A 337 35.30 5.30 -31.42
N ASN A 338 36.28 4.97 -30.59
CA ASN A 338 36.46 3.64 -30.01
C ASN A 338 36.82 3.75 -28.52
N ALA A 339 36.84 2.64 -27.81
CA ALA A 339 37.10 2.61 -26.36
C ALA A 339 38.45 3.21 -25.94
N ALA A 340 39.42 3.33 -26.89
CA ALA A 340 40.74 3.91 -26.69
C ALA A 340 40.81 5.38 -27.14
N SER A 341 39.82 5.92 -27.84
CA SER A 341 39.75 7.33 -28.23
C SER A 341 39.94 8.24 -27.04
N VAL A 342 40.75 9.29 -27.21
CA VAL A 342 41.11 10.22 -26.15
C VAL A 342 40.27 11.49 -26.26
N VAL A 343 39.58 11.84 -25.18
CA VAL A 343 38.78 13.06 -25.05
C VAL A 343 39.26 13.85 -23.83
N ASN A 344 39.26 15.17 -23.92
CA ASN A 344 39.78 16.02 -22.85
C ASN A 344 38.75 16.23 -21.75
N ASP A 345 39.05 15.83 -20.52
CA ASP A 345 38.31 16.14 -19.33
C ASP A 345 38.69 17.50 -18.76
N ALA A 346 38.20 18.56 -19.35
CA ALA A 346 38.51 19.94 -19.04
C ALA A 346 37.24 20.79 -19.02
N PRO A 347 37.23 22.00 -18.43
CA PRO A 347 36.07 22.88 -18.40
C PRO A 347 35.42 23.07 -19.78
N VAL A 348 34.10 23.10 -19.79
CA VAL A 348 33.25 23.39 -20.96
C VAL A 348 32.36 24.55 -20.61
N VAL A 349 32.17 25.45 -21.56
CA VAL A 349 31.17 26.52 -21.47
C VAL A 349 30.31 26.42 -22.72
N LEU A 350 29.00 26.29 -22.51
CA LEU A 350 28.04 26.14 -23.58
C LEU A 350 27.03 27.28 -23.50
N ASP A 351 26.63 27.75 -24.66
CA ASP A 351 25.47 28.63 -24.83
C ASP A 351 24.29 27.71 -25.11
N ASP A 352 23.34 27.68 -24.20
CA ASP A 352 22.11 26.89 -24.32
C ASP A 352 20.89 27.75 -24.72
N GLY A 353 21.17 29.01 -25.14
CA GLY A 353 20.14 29.98 -25.53
C GLY A 353 19.42 30.64 -24.34
N SER A 354 19.88 30.39 -23.10
CA SER A 354 19.41 31.09 -21.91
C SER A 354 20.21 32.39 -21.66
N ASP A 355 19.75 33.23 -20.75
CA ASP A 355 20.45 34.46 -20.34
C ASP A 355 21.80 34.20 -19.64
N SER A 356 22.14 32.93 -19.38
CA SER A 356 23.39 32.53 -18.72
C SER A 356 24.09 31.39 -19.45
N LEU A 357 25.41 31.47 -19.55
CA LEU A 357 26.22 30.38 -20.11
C LEU A 357 26.21 29.16 -19.17
N TRP A 358 25.88 27.99 -19.71
CA TRP A 358 25.91 26.75 -18.97
C TRP A 358 27.36 26.26 -18.77
N ARG A 359 27.74 26.04 -17.50
CA ARG A 359 29.08 25.63 -17.08
C ARG A 359 29.00 24.31 -16.29
N PRO A 360 28.85 23.17 -16.97
CA PRO A 360 28.77 21.87 -16.30
C PRO A 360 30.09 21.53 -15.62
N VAL A 361 29.98 20.73 -14.54
CA VAL A 361 31.16 20.23 -13.80
C VAL A 361 31.04 18.71 -13.58
N ASN A 362 32.19 18.07 -13.35
CA ASN A 362 32.20 16.70 -12.85
C ASN A 362 31.69 16.66 -11.39
N SER A 363 31.10 15.54 -10.97
CA SER A 363 30.62 15.38 -9.58
C SER A 363 31.76 15.50 -8.57
N SER A 364 32.98 15.08 -8.94
CA SER A 364 34.20 15.20 -8.14
C SER A 364 34.76 16.62 -8.09
N ARG A 365 34.24 17.53 -8.94
CA ARG A 365 34.72 18.93 -9.12
C ARG A 365 36.19 19.07 -9.52
N ASP A 366 36.79 17.99 -10.08
CA ASP A 366 38.14 17.96 -10.61
C ASP A 366 38.17 17.76 -12.13
N PHE A 367 39.33 17.97 -12.73
CA PHE A 367 39.59 17.76 -14.15
C PHE A 367 40.81 16.87 -14.29
N GLN A 368 40.80 15.89 -15.19
CA GLN A 368 41.89 14.91 -15.36
C GLN A 368 42.62 15.07 -16.70
N GLY A 369 42.23 16.06 -17.50
CA GLY A 369 42.84 16.29 -18.79
C GLY A 369 42.50 15.20 -19.82
N PRO A 370 43.39 14.94 -20.81
CA PRO A 370 43.18 13.95 -21.83
C PRO A 370 43.02 12.53 -21.23
N MET A 371 41.91 11.87 -21.52
CA MET A 371 41.64 10.52 -21.03
C MET A 371 40.91 9.67 -22.06
N ARG A 372 41.09 8.36 -22.00
CA ARG A 372 40.38 7.41 -22.88
C ARG A 372 38.90 7.30 -22.49
N LEU A 373 38.05 6.97 -23.49
CA LEU A 373 36.61 6.82 -23.29
C LEU A 373 36.25 5.76 -22.25
N ARG A 374 36.93 4.61 -22.23
CA ARG A 374 36.68 3.53 -21.28
C ARG A 374 36.80 4.00 -19.81
N PRO A 375 37.92 4.55 -19.33
CA PRO A 375 38.04 5.11 -17.98
C PRO A 375 37.11 6.31 -17.75
N ALA A 376 36.77 7.09 -18.77
CA ALA A 376 35.85 8.21 -18.65
C ALA A 376 34.43 7.73 -18.30
N LEU A 377 33.93 6.70 -18.98
CA LEU A 377 32.66 6.07 -18.67
C LEU A 377 32.67 5.41 -17.28
N ALA A 378 33.72 4.63 -16.97
CA ALA A 378 33.86 3.95 -15.70
C ALA A 378 33.85 4.90 -14.49
N ARG A 379 34.44 6.11 -14.66
CA ARG A 379 34.45 7.17 -13.64
C ARG A 379 33.29 8.16 -13.77
N SER A 380 32.39 7.91 -14.71
CA SER A 380 31.18 8.74 -14.94
C SER A 380 31.49 10.22 -15.16
N ARG A 381 32.54 10.54 -15.98
CA ARG A 381 32.99 11.92 -16.23
C ARG A 381 31.98 12.69 -17.08
N ASN A 382 31.38 13.74 -16.52
CA ASN A 382 30.36 14.53 -17.20
C ASN A 382 30.92 15.27 -18.42
N LEU A 383 32.07 15.92 -18.25
CA LEU A 383 32.64 16.78 -19.28
C LEU A 383 33.13 16.00 -20.51
N VAL A 384 33.61 14.78 -20.30
CA VAL A 384 33.95 13.88 -21.41
C VAL A 384 32.67 13.45 -22.15
N THR A 385 31.60 13.07 -21.41
CA THR A 385 30.34 12.68 -22.03
C THR A 385 29.74 13.81 -22.87
N ILE A 386 29.79 15.05 -22.37
CA ILE A 386 29.29 16.23 -23.10
C ILE A 386 30.11 16.41 -24.41
N ARG A 387 31.43 16.27 -24.38
CA ARG A 387 32.24 16.36 -25.60
C ARG A 387 31.98 15.23 -26.58
N VAL A 388 31.76 14.00 -26.09
CA VAL A 388 31.32 12.88 -26.93
C VAL A 388 30.02 13.25 -27.63
N LEU A 389 29.04 13.71 -26.92
CA LEU A 389 27.75 14.12 -27.47
C LEU A 389 27.87 15.29 -28.47
N GLN A 390 28.75 16.28 -28.18
CA GLN A 390 29.00 17.37 -29.11
C GLN A 390 29.66 16.90 -30.40
N THR A 391 30.56 15.92 -30.33
CA THR A 391 31.23 15.35 -31.53
C THR A 391 30.25 14.58 -32.40
N MET A 392 29.32 13.81 -31.75
CA MET A 392 28.30 13.04 -32.44
C MET A 392 27.18 13.89 -33.01
N GLY A 393 26.86 15.00 -32.36
CA GLY A 393 25.63 15.78 -32.58
C GLY A 393 24.42 15.22 -31.84
N LEU A 394 23.60 16.12 -31.38
CA LEU A 394 22.41 15.76 -30.57
C LEU A 394 21.38 15.00 -31.40
N ASP A 395 21.04 15.52 -32.57
CA ASP A 395 20.00 14.93 -33.44
C ASP A 395 20.38 13.52 -33.88
N HIS A 396 21.64 13.31 -34.23
CA HIS A 396 22.15 12.00 -34.61
C HIS A 396 22.09 11.00 -33.45
N THR A 397 22.46 11.44 -32.24
CA THR A 397 22.38 10.60 -31.05
C THR A 397 20.94 10.22 -30.72
N ILE A 398 19.99 11.15 -30.86
CA ILE A 398 18.55 10.89 -30.67
C ILE A 398 18.05 9.84 -31.68
N GLN A 399 18.31 10.03 -32.98
CA GLN A 399 17.92 9.08 -34.02
C GLN A 399 18.49 7.68 -33.81
N TYR A 400 19.69 7.58 -33.24
CA TYR A 400 20.30 6.29 -32.93
C TYR A 400 19.57 5.57 -31.76
N LEU A 401 18.99 6.34 -30.83
CA LEU A 401 18.36 5.81 -29.62
C LEU A 401 16.87 5.49 -29.79
N GLU A 402 16.23 6.02 -30.84
CA GLU A 402 14.86 5.70 -31.29
C GLU A 402 14.82 4.40 -32.11
#